data_22dc210e5b257fd803a46ddc354d4630
#
_entry.id   22dc210e5b257fd803a46ddc354d4630
#
_cell.length_a   1.000
_cell.length_b   1.000
_cell.length_c   1.000
_cell.angle_alpha   90.00
_cell.angle_beta   90.00
_cell.angle_gamma   90.00
#
_symmetry.space_group_name_H-M   'P 1'
#
loop_
_entity.id
_entity.type
_entity.pdbx_description
1 polymer ?
#
loop_
_entity_poly.entity_id
_entity_poly.type
_entity_poly.pdbx_seq_one_letter_code
_entity_poly.pdbx_strand_id
1 'polypeptide(L)'
;MHIYKFVDMHQLPFRKSFSERNYWELGHYCEIGDGKFSLCGGWHSLKAKYGSNDWLGYTADNQDVVMRVMDFYHHDEGLIRENWVPIDIVHILKQIGIDVFEKIKNT
;
A
#
# COMPACT_ATOMS: atom_id res chain seq x y z
N MET A 1 -9.44 -4.69 -15.72
CA MET A 1 -8.23 -3.92 -16.10
C MET A 1 -7.24 -4.84 -16.80
N HIS A 2 -6.68 -4.41 -17.91
CA HIS A 2 -5.63 -5.17 -18.61
C HIS A 2 -4.34 -5.16 -17.77
N ILE A 3 -3.60 -6.28 -17.75
CA ILE A 3 -2.41 -6.44 -16.91
C ILE A 3 -1.35 -5.35 -17.16
N TYR A 4 -1.15 -4.92 -18.40
CA TYR A 4 -0.17 -3.87 -18.72
C TYR A 4 -0.55 -2.52 -18.12
N LYS A 5 -1.84 -2.17 -18.10
CA LYS A 5 -2.31 -0.95 -17.43
C LYS A 5 -2.11 -1.02 -15.92
N PHE A 6 -2.33 -2.19 -15.33
CA PHE A 6 -2.07 -2.37 -13.90
C PHE A 6 -0.60 -2.14 -13.56
N VAL A 7 0.31 -2.70 -14.36
CA VAL A 7 1.76 -2.49 -14.17
C VAL A 7 2.13 -1.03 -14.34
N ASP A 8 1.72 -0.39 -15.44
CA ASP A 8 2.13 0.99 -15.77
C ASP A 8 1.51 2.05 -14.87
N MET A 9 0.24 1.90 -14.52
CA MET A 9 -0.51 2.93 -13.80
C MET A 9 -0.51 2.75 -12.29
N HIS A 10 -0.21 1.56 -11.80
CA HIS A 10 -0.22 1.26 -10.37
C HIS A 10 1.13 0.78 -9.87
N GLN A 11 1.64 -0.32 -10.40
CA GLN A 11 2.86 -0.93 -9.85
C GLN A 11 4.12 -0.10 -10.07
N LEU A 12 4.32 0.46 -11.26
CA LEU A 12 5.53 1.24 -11.56
C LEU A 12 5.62 2.53 -10.73
N PRO A 13 4.57 3.37 -10.66
CA PRO A 13 4.60 4.55 -9.78
C PRO A 13 4.83 4.18 -8.32
N PHE A 14 4.20 3.12 -7.84
CA PHE A 14 4.38 2.64 -6.47
C PHE A 14 5.83 2.21 -6.22
N ARG A 15 6.42 1.42 -7.12
CA ARG A 15 7.80 0.94 -7.00
C ARG A 15 8.82 2.06 -7.04
N LYS A 16 8.59 3.08 -7.84
CA LYS A 16 9.44 4.27 -7.88
C LYS A 16 9.40 5.04 -6.56
N SER A 17 8.22 5.22 -6.00
CA SER A 17 8.02 5.96 -4.76
C SER A 17 8.55 5.21 -3.55
N PHE A 18 8.37 3.90 -3.52
CA PHE A 18 8.75 3.05 -2.38
C PHE A 18 9.81 2.04 -2.80
N SER A 19 11.06 2.42 -2.67
CA SER A 19 12.20 1.55 -2.98
C SER A 19 12.61 0.69 -1.78
N GLU A 20 13.48 -0.29 -2.00
CA GLU A 20 14.00 -1.18 -0.96
C GLU A 20 12.90 -1.81 -0.10
N ARG A 21 11.85 -2.28 -0.74
CA ARG A 21 10.69 -2.87 -0.06
C ARG A 21 11.06 -4.18 0.63
N ASN A 22 10.64 -4.31 1.88
CA ASN A 22 10.80 -5.53 2.65
C ASN A 22 9.45 -5.95 3.23
N TYR A 23 8.94 -7.07 2.76
CA TYR A 23 7.68 -7.66 3.23
C TYR A 23 7.91 -8.70 4.33
N TRP A 24 9.12 -9.22 4.46
CA TRP A 24 9.39 -10.39 5.32
C TRP A 24 9.53 -10.05 6.80
N GLU A 25 10.16 -8.93 7.12
CA GLU A 25 10.37 -8.53 8.52
C GLU A 25 9.07 -8.16 9.23
N LEU A 26 8.18 -7.47 8.51
CA LEU A 26 6.90 -7.02 9.03
C LEU A 26 5.76 -7.92 8.57
N GLY A 27 5.84 -8.38 7.32
CA GLY A 27 5.05 -9.43 6.71
C GLY A 27 3.54 -9.26 6.69
N HIS A 28 2.94 -10.12 5.90
CA HIS A 28 1.50 -10.36 5.93
C HIS A 28 1.21 -11.42 6.99
N TYR A 29 1.22 -11.03 8.26
CA TYR A 29 1.03 -11.97 9.37
C TYR A 29 -0.43 -12.37 9.61
N CYS A 30 -1.36 -11.67 8.96
CA CYS A 30 -2.78 -11.99 9.02
C CYS A 30 -3.19 -12.66 7.71
N GLU A 31 -3.67 -13.90 7.78
CA GLU A 31 -4.16 -14.66 6.64
C GLU A 31 -5.45 -15.35 7.01
N ILE A 32 -6.54 -15.03 6.29
CA ILE A 32 -7.87 -15.58 6.53
C ILE A 32 -8.49 -15.98 5.22
N GLY A 33 -9.10 -17.17 5.17
CA GLY A 33 -9.84 -17.64 4.02
C GLY A 33 -11.24 -18.09 4.43
N ASP A 34 -12.25 -17.72 3.65
CA ASP A 34 -13.63 -18.13 3.85
C ASP A 34 -14.35 -18.21 2.49
N GLY A 35 -14.59 -19.43 2.02
CA GLY A 35 -15.24 -19.68 0.75
C GLY A 35 -14.48 -19.08 -0.42
N LYS A 36 -15.13 -18.17 -1.15
CA LYS A 36 -14.54 -17.47 -2.29
C LYS A 36 -13.76 -16.21 -1.92
N PHE A 37 -13.63 -15.92 -0.64
CA PHE A 37 -12.97 -14.72 -0.14
C PHE A 37 -11.73 -15.06 0.64
N SER A 38 -10.71 -14.22 0.51
CA SER A 38 -9.49 -14.30 1.31
C SER A 38 -9.02 -12.91 1.69
N LEU A 39 -8.24 -12.86 2.76
CA LEU A 39 -7.66 -11.64 3.30
C LEU A 39 -6.22 -11.94 3.70
N CYS A 40 -5.31 -11.08 3.32
CA CYS A 40 -3.96 -11.10 3.88
C CYS A 40 -3.47 -9.68 4.13
N GLY A 41 -2.52 -9.54 5.05
CA GLY A 41 -1.96 -8.24 5.32
C GLY A 41 -1.27 -8.14 6.65
N GLY A 42 -0.94 -6.93 7.02
CA GLY A 42 -0.29 -6.63 8.28
C GLY A 42 -0.34 -5.16 8.65
N TRP A 43 -0.20 -4.89 9.93
CA TRP A 43 -0.29 -3.56 10.52
C TRP A 43 0.90 -3.28 11.44
N HIS A 44 2.10 -3.35 10.86
CA HIS A 44 2.60 -3.02 9.53
C HIS A 44 2.77 -4.24 8.60
N SER A 45 2.63 -3.98 7.29
CA SER A 45 2.75 -5.01 6.26
C SER A 45 4.05 -4.88 5.44
N LEU A 46 4.58 -3.68 5.32
CA LEU A 46 5.69 -3.37 4.43
C LEU A 46 6.59 -2.30 5.06
N LYS A 47 7.89 -2.48 4.90
CA LYS A 47 8.90 -1.45 5.14
C LYS A 47 9.55 -1.08 3.83
N ALA A 48 9.75 0.22 3.58
CA ALA A 48 10.37 0.71 2.36
C ALA A 48 11.02 2.08 2.56
N LYS A 49 11.73 2.56 1.55
CA LYS A 49 12.18 3.95 1.48
C LYS A 49 11.22 4.75 0.59
N TYR A 50 10.75 5.89 1.08
CA TYR A 50 9.82 6.76 0.37
C TYR A 50 10.57 7.98 -0.16
N GLY A 51 10.67 8.13 -1.47
CA GLY A 51 11.51 9.17 -2.05
C GLY A 51 10.96 9.88 -3.29
N SER A 52 10.00 9.29 -4.01
CA SER A 52 9.46 9.88 -5.23
C SER A 52 8.07 10.47 -4.99
N ASN A 53 7.70 11.46 -5.78
CA ASN A 53 6.38 12.07 -5.75
C ASN A 53 5.36 11.39 -6.69
N ASP A 54 5.74 10.30 -7.35
CA ASP A 54 4.96 9.71 -8.42
C ASP A 54 3.67 9.04 -7.94
N TRP A 55 3.57 8.70 -6.66
CA TRP A 55 2.44 7.93 -6.17
C TRP A 55 1.36 8.76 -5.48
N LEU A 56 1.72 9.60 -4.52
CA LEU A 56 0.76 10.43 -3.78
C LEU A 56 0.88 11.92 -4.09
N GLY A 57 1.82 12.30 -4.95
CA GLY A 57 2.09 13.71 -5.23
C GLY A 57 2.92 14.42 -4.17
N TYR A 58 3.39 13.69 -3.15
CA TYR A 58 4.27 14.23 -2.12
C TYR A 58 5.68 13.68 -2.31
N THR A 59 6.68 14.54 -2.07
CA THR A 59 8.08 14.15 -2.13
C THR A 59 8.61 13.93 -0.73
N ALA A 60 9.32 12.84 -0.53
CA ALA A 60 10.02 12.53 0.71
C ALA A 60 11.51 12.37 0.44
N ASP A 61 12.33 12.46 1.48
CA ASP A 61 13.80 12.47 1.37
C ASP A 61 14.41 11.07 1.43
N ASN A 62 13.75 10.11 0.78
CA ASN A 62 14.22 8.71 0.74
C ASN A 62 14.34 8.08 2.13
N GLN A 63 13.50 8.51 3.04
CA GLN A 63 13.47 8.04 4.41
C GLN A 63 12.75 6.70 4.57
N ASP A 64 13.07 5.98 5.61
CA ASP A 64 12.39 4.73 5.93
C ASP A 64 10.95 5.01 6.38
N VAL A 65 10.03 4.26 5.81
CA VAL A 65 8.61 4.28 6.21
C VAL A 65 8.09 2.86 6.36
N VAL A 66 7.05 2.71 7.17
CA VAL A 66 6.28 1.47 7.27
C VAL A 66 4.89 1.72 6.71
N MET A 67 4.30 0.68 6.13
CA MET A 67 3.00 0.76 5.49
C MET A 67 2.05 -0.28 6.08
N ARG A 68 0.87 0.17 6.45
CA ARG A 68 -0.23 -0.67 6.94
C ARG A 68 -1.15 -0.97 5.78
N VAL A 69 -1.24 -2.23 5.40
CA VAL A 69 -1.99 -2.67 4.22
C VAL A 69 -2.73 -3.95 4.54
N MET A 70 -3.97 -4.02 4.09
CA MET A 70 -4.76 -5.25 4.08
C MET A 70 -5.27 -5.50 2.68
N ASP A 71 -5.13 -6.74 2.20
CA ASP A 71 -5.59 -7.15 0.88
C ASP A 71 -6.78 -8.08 1.01
N PHE A 72 -7.90 -7.71 0.41
CA PHE A 72 -9.10 -8.52 0.32
C PHE A 72 -9.25 -9.03 -1.10
N TYR A 73 -9.52 -10.30 -1.28
CA TYR A 73 -9.67 -10.94 -2.58
C TYR A 73 -10.99 -11.67 -2.70
N HIS A 74 -11.63 -11.52 -3.85
CA HIS A 74 -12.73 -12.37 -4.28
C HIS A 74 -12.20 -13.31 -5.36
N HIS A 75 -12.31 -14.60 -5.14
CA HIS A 75 -11.88 -15.66 -6.06
C HIS A 75 -13.09 -16.36 -6.65
N ASP A 76 -13.00 -16.71 -7.93
CA ASP A 76 -14.01 -17.52 -8.59
C ASP A 76 -13.36 -18.27 -9.75
N GLU A 77 -13.64 -19.58 -9.85
CA GLU A 77 -13.10 -20.45 -10.90
C GLU A 77 -11.56 -20.40 -11.01
N GLY A 78 -10.86 -20.31 -9.88
CA GLY A 78 -9.40 -20.25 -9.84
C GLY A 78 -8.82 -18.90 -10.24
N LEU A 79 -9.65 -17.86 -10.42
CA LEU A 79 -9.22 -16.52 -10.79
C LEU A 79 -9.54 -15.52 -9.69
N ILE A 80 -8.71 -14.50 -9.55
CA ILE A 80 -9.00 -13.34 -8.71
C ILE A 80 -9.92 -12.43 -9.52
N ARG A 81 -11.15 -12.23 -9.04
CA ARG A 81 -12.16 -11.39 -9.69
C ARG A 81 -12.14 -9.96 -9.19
N GLU A 82 -11.89 -9.78 -7.90
CA GLU A 82 -11.85 -8.46 -7.25
C GLU A 82 -10.77 -8.46 -6.19
N ASN A 83 -10.14 -7.28 -6.02
CA ASN A 83 -9.15 -7.05 -4.98
C ASN A 83 -9.39 -5.66 -4.38
N TRP A 84 -9.58 -5.61 -3.08
CA TRP A 84 -9.72 -4.36 -2.32
C TRP A 84 -8.51 -4.23 -1.41
N VAL A 85 -7.82 -3.08 -1.50
CA VAL A 85 -6.56 -2.85 -0.79
C VAL A 85 -6.64 -1.58 0.04
N PRO A 86 -7.20 -1.62 1.24
CA PRO A 86 -7.08 -0.48 2.14
C PRO A 86 -5.64 -0.29 2.59
N ILE A 87 -5.14 0.92 2.37
CA ILE A 87 -3.81 1.35 2.79
C ILE A 87 -3.98 2.54 3.72
N ASP A 88 -3.29 2.55 4.85
CA ASP A 88 -3.32 3.68 5.78
C ASP A 88 -2.43 4.82 5.27
N ILE A 89 -2.98 5.61 4.35
CA ILE A 89 -2.29 6.75 3.74
C ILE A 89 -1.98 7.84 4.78
N VAL A 90 -2.89 8.10 5.70
CA VAL A 90 -2.70 9.09 6.77
C VAL A 90 -1.46 8.78 7.58
N HIS A 91 -1.24 7.52 7.92
CA HIS A 91 -0.08 7.05 8.65
C HIS A 91 1.23 7.23 7.85
N ILE A 92 1.19 6.93 6.54
CA ILE A 92 2.36 7.15 5.67
C ILE A 92 2.73 8.64 5.63
N LEU A 93 1.77 9.50 5.38
CA LEU A 93 1.99 10.94 5.28
C LEU A 93 2.52 11.52 6.59
N LYS A 94 2.01 11.06 7.72
CA LYS A 94 2.50 11.49 9.03
C LYS A 94 3.98 11.16 9.23
N GLN A 95 4.43 10.03 8.74
CA GLN A 95 5.84 9.64 8.84
C GLN A 95 6.78 10.56 8.07
N ILE A 96 6.30 11.22 7.01
CA ILE A 96 7.08 12.20 6.25
C ILE A 96 6.78 13.65 6.66
N GLY A 97 6.14 13.84 7.79
CA GLY A 97 5.91 15.17 8.38
C GLY A 97 4.63 15.86 7.96
N ILE A 98 3.70 15.16 7.29
CA ILE A 98 2.44 15.73 6.84
C ILE A 98 1.31 15.22 7.73
N ASP A 99 0.71 16.14 8.51
CA ASP A 99 -0.45 15.83 9.33
C ASP A 99 -1.73 16.25 8.59
N VAL A 100 -2.45 15.26 8.07
CA VAL A 100 -3.67 15.48 7.30
C VAL A 100 -4.76 16.15 8.14
N PHE A 101 -4.86 15.79 9.41
CA PHE A 101 -5.88 16.34 10.30
C PHE A 101 -5.63 17.81 10.60
N GLU A 102 -4.38 18.20 10.77
CA GLU A 102 -4.03 19.62 10.93
C GLU A 102 -4.33 20.43 9.67
N LYS A 103 -4.07 19.86 8.49
CA LYS A 103 -4.42 20.51 7.21
C LYS A 103 -5.91 20.72 7.06
N ILE A 104 -6.72 19.77 7.48
CA ILE A 104 -8.19 19.89 7.43
C ILE A 104 -8.69 21.00 8.35
N LYS A 105 -8.11 21.13 9.53
CA LYS A 105 -8.48 22.20 10.49
C LYS A 105 -8.25 23.61 9.96
N ASN A 106 -7.29 23.78 9.06
CA ASN A 106 -6.88 25.06 8.51
C ASN A 106 -7.60 25.43 7.19
N THR A 107 -8.58 24.65 6.78
CA THR A 107 -9.36 24.92 5.55
C THR A 107 -10.76 25.53 5.80
#